data_56134902f741cfaa9699be5c8bd66f84
#
_entry.id   56134902f741cfaa9699be5c8bd66f84
#
_cell.length_a   1.000
_cell.length_b   1.000
_cell.length_c   1.000
_cell.angle_alpha   90.00
_cell.angle_beta   90.00
_cell.angle_gamma   90.00
#
_symmetry.space_group_name_H-M   'P 1'
#
loop_
_entity.id
_entity.type
_entity.pdbx_description
1 polymer ?
#
loop_
_entity_poly.entity_id
_entity_poly.type
_entity_poly.pdbx_seq_one_letter_code
_entity_poly.pdbx_strand_id
1 'polypeptide(L)'
;MISGQGGDRVEFRKGPIFHPLIVADEINRGTPRTQSALLEAMQEGQVTIAGNRYALDPHFSVIATRNPIEMEGTYPLPEAQRDRFMMEVLLNPPEAEALRKIATMTTGDLTEEPVPSFDSDAFQTLRKTVRKVIAADPIVERAARWIAATRPEDPAAPPAIRECLRLGGGARALQALILCGKVEALRCGRSHLAASDWQKWREPILRHRLVFSLEGEL
;
A
#
# COMPACT_ATOMS: atom_id res chain seq x y z
N MET A 1 6.47 -23.98 3.53
CA MET A 1 5.99 -25.16 4.28
C MET A 1 7.20 -26.05 4.60
N ILE A 2 7.30 -26.49 5.84
CA ILE A 2 8.33 -27.40 6.30
C ILE A 2 7.61 -28.74 6.43
N SER A 3 7.97 -29.75 5.61
CA SER A 3 7.45 -31.09 5.76
C SER A 3 8.60 -32.02 6.08
N GLY A 4 8.53 -32.76 7.19
CA GLY A 4 9.48 -33.79 7.57
C GLY A 4 8.74 -35.06 7.96
N GLN A 5 9.08 -36.19 7.34
CA GLN A 5 8.86 -37.52 7.88
C GLN A 5 10.23 -38.21 7.93
N GLY A 6 10.63 -38.60 9.15
CA GLY A 6 11.75 -39.50 9.37
C GLY A 6 13.13 -38.92 9.16
N GLY A 7 13.78 -38.37 10.22
CA GLY A 7 15.25 -38.14 10.27
C GLY A 7 15.87 -37.22 9.21
N ASP A 8 15.10 -36.57 8.41
CA ASP A 8 15.51 -35.96 7.15
C ASP A 8 15.74 -34.45 7.24
N ARG A 9 16.68 -33.98 6.45
CA ARG A 9 16.99 -32.60 6.24
C ARG A 9 15.73 -31.85 5.84
N VAL A 10 15.35 -30.85 6.62
CA VAL A 10 14.28 -29.91 6.27
C VAL A 10 14.70 -29.13 5.01
N GLU A 11 14.13 -29.48 3.88
CA GLU A 11 14.39 -28.77 2.62
C GLU A 11 13.51 -27.52 2.56
N PHE A 12 14.16 -26.37 2.40
CA PHE A 12 13.48 -25.10 2.22
C PHE A 12 12.97 -24.99 0.77
N ARG A 13 11.66 -24.86 0.59
CA ARG A 13 11.04 -24.53 -0.71
C ARG A 13 10.50 -23.10 -0.70
N LYS A 14 10.88 -22.32 -1.70
CA LYS A 14 10.37 -20.96 -1.89
C LYS A 14 8.85 -20.99 -2.08
N GLY A 15 8.13 -20.27 -1.22
CA GLY A 15 6.69 -20.09 -1.30
C GLY A 15 6.31 -18.80 -2.06
N PRO A 16 5.01 -18.44 -2.10
CA PRO A 16 4.51 -17.29 -2.86
C PRO A 16 5.19 -15.96 -2.54
N ILE A 17 5.70 -15.75 -1.31
CA ILE A 17 6.35 -14.51 -0.89
C ILE A 17 7.61 -14.15 -1.70
N PHE A 18 8.15 -15.09 -2.47
CA PHE A 18 9.32 -14.84 -3.33
C PHE A 18 8.96 -14.31 -4.72
N HIS A 19 7.67 -14.15 -5.03
CA HIS A 19 7.23 -13.50 -6.27
C HIS A 19 7.28 -11.97 -6.12
N PRO A 20 7.47 -11.23 -7.25
CA PRO A 20 7.57 -9.77 -7.22
C PRO A 20 6.27 -9.08 -6.81
N LEU A 21 5.10 -9.66 -7.10
CA LEU A 21 3.80 -9.14 -6.73
C LEU A 21 3.02 -10.17 -5.92
N ILE A 22 2.58 -9.77 -4.74
CA ILE A 22 1.76 -10.58 -3.85
C ILE A 22 0.39 -9.94 -3.67
N VAL A 23 -0.64 -10.74 -3.79
CA VAL A 23 -1.99 -10.39 -3.32
C VAL A 23 -2.22 -11.09 -1.99
N ALA A 24 -2.29 -10.31 -0.92
CA ALA A 24 -2.62 -10.78 0.43
C ALA A 24 -4.10 -10.54 0.68
N ASP A 25 -4.92 -11.52 0.31
CA ASP A 25 -6.35 -11.41 0.44
C ASP A 25 -6.78 -11.54 1.90
N GLU A 26 -7.69 -10.66 2.33
CA GLU A 26 -8.22 -10.60 3.70
C GLU A 26 -7.11 -10.60 4.77
N ILE A 27 -6.15 -9.68 4.67
CA ILE A 27 -5.00 -9.61 5.58
C ILE A 27 -5.42 -9.52 7.06
N ASN A 28 -6.59 -8.96 7.35
CA ASN A 28 -7.16 -8.86 8.69
C ASN A 28 -7.61 -10.21 9.28
N ARG A 29 -7.75 -11.27 8.48
CA ARG A 29 -7.95 -12.66 8.95
C ARG A 29 -6.65 -13.36 9.31
N GLY A 30 -5.52 -12.85 8.84
CA GLY A 30 -4.20 -13.35 9.23
C GLY A 30 -3.90 -13.09 10.70
N THR A 31 -3.26 -14.06 11.38
CA THR A 31 -2.84 -13.84 12.77
C THR A 31 -1.87 -12.66 12.88
N PRO A 32 -1.75 -11.99 14.04
CA PRO A 32 -0.79 -10.89 14.23
C PRO A 32 0.65 -11.26 13.86
N ARG A 33 1.03 -12.52 14.08
CA ARG A 33 2.34 -13.03 13.70
C ARG A 33 2.52 -13.07 12.18
N THR A 34 1.51 -13.53 11.45
CA THR A 34 1.52 -13.56 9.97
C THR A 34 1.55 -12.16 9.39
N GLN A 35 0.71 -11.26 9.93
CA GLN A 35 0.68 -9.85 9.53
C GLN A 35 2.06 -9.20 9.74
N SER A 36 2.66 -9.37 10.93
CA SER A 36 3.97 -8.81 11.26
C SER A 36 5.07 -9.34 10.34
N ALA A 37 5.07 -10.64 10.02
CA ALA A 37 6.05 -11.24 9.12
C ALA A 37 5.95 -10.67 7.69
N LEU A 38 4.73 -10.47 7.17
CA LEU A 38 4.53 -9.86 5.85
C LEU A 38 4.99 -8.40 5.84
N LEU A 39 4.66 -7.63 6.88
CA LEU A 39 5.04 -6.23 7.00
C LEU A 39 6.54 -6.03 7.20
N GLU A 40 7.21 -6.97 7.88
CA GLU A 40 8.68 -7.01 7.97
C GLU A 40 9.28 -7.27 6.58
N ALA A 41 8.77 -8.26 5.86
CA ALA A 41 9.20 -8.57 4.51
C ALA A 41 9.07 -7.37 3.55
N MET A 42 7.97 -6.60 3.65
CA MET A 42 7.76 -5.37 2.88
C MET A 42 8.79 -4.28 3.19
N GLN A 43 9.23 -4.18 4.43
CA GLN A 43 10.16 -3.16 4.89
C GLN A 43 11.61 -3.52 4.59
N GLU A 44 11.99 -4.76 4.90
CA GLU A 44 13.38 -5.22 4.83
C GLU A 44 13.77 -5.81 3.46
N GLY A 45 12.79 -6.10 2.59
CA GLY A 45 13.03 -6.77 1.31
C GLY A 45 13.64 -8.17 1.46
N GLN A 46 13.44 -8.80 2.61
CA GLN A 46 13.95 -10.12 2.93
C GLN A 46 13.04 -10.84 3.94
N VAL A 47 13.19 -12.15 4.02
CA VAL A 47 12.57 -13.00 5.05
C VAL A 47 13.62 -13.82 5.76
N THR A 48 13.41 -14.05 7.05
CA THR A 48 14.28 -14.93 7.86
C THR A 48 13.56 -16.24 8.14
N ILE A 49 14.14 -17.36 7.71
CA ILE A 49 13.56 -18.71 7.88
C ILE A 49 14.62 -19.61 8.49
N ALA A 50 14.32 -20.18 9.64
CA ALA A 50 15.24 -21.06 10.39
C ALA A 50 16.65 -20.44 10.56
N GLY A 51 16.72 -19.14 10.87
CA GLY A 51 17.98 -18.41 11.08
C GLY A 51 18.67 -17.94 9.79
N ASN A 52 18.22 -18.38 8.62
CA ASN A 52 18.79 -17.95 7.35
C ASN A 52 17.99 -16.79 6.73
N ARG A 53 18.68 -15.81 6.16
CA ARG A 53 18.09 -14.66 5.47
C ARG A 53 17.98 -14.96 3.98
N TYR A 54 16.81 -14.67 3.43
CA TYR A 54 16.52 -14.84 2.01
C TYR A 54 16.03 -13.51 1.47
N ALA A 55 16.78 -12.93 0.52
CA ALA A 55 16.35 -11.72 -0.17
C ALA A 55 15.09 -12.00 -1.01
N LEU A 56 14.18 -11.05 -1.00
CA LEU A 56 13.00 -11.03 -1.87
C LEU A 56 13.35 -10.39 -3.22
N ASP A 57 12.42 -10.47 -4.16
CA ASP A 57 12.55 -9.81 -5.44
C ASP A 57 12.74 -8.30 -5.25
N PRO A 58 13.65 -7.62 -5.98
CA PRO A 58 13.83 -6.17 -5.91
C PRO A 58 12.56 -5.35 -6.20
N HIS A 59 11.57 -5.98 -6.84
CA HIS A 59 10.27 -5.38 -7.17
C HIS A 59 9.16 -5.82 -6.22
N PHE A 60 9.51 -6.53 -5.15
CA PHE A 60 8.55 -7.04 -4.19
C PHE A 60 7.54 -5.96 -3.79
N SER A 61 6.29 -6.25 -4.05
CA SER A 61 5.16 -5.36 -3.80
C SER A 61 3.98 -6.17 -3.30
N VAL A 62 3.23 -5.61 -2.37
CA VAL A 62 2.07 -6.27 -1.77
C VAL A 62 0.82 -5.43 -2.02
N ILE A 63 -0.20 -6.07 -2.56
CA ILE A 63 -1.57 -5.58 -2.57
C ILE A 63 -2.32 -6.37 -1.50
N ALA A 64 -2.79 -5.70 -0.45
CA ALA A 64 -3.55 -6.34 0.60
C ALA A 64 -5.01 -5.91 0.51
N THR A 65 -5.94 -6.87 0.62
CA THR A 65 -7.35 -6.56 0.78
C THR A 65 -7.76 -6.69 2.23
N ARG A 66 -8.80 -5.95 2.61
CA ARG A 66 -9.50 -6.13 3.88
C ARG A 66 -11.00 -6.01 3.64
N ASN A 67 -11.78 -6.84 4.32
CA ASN A 67 -13.22 -6.69 4.35
C ASN A 67 -13.61 -5.99 5.65
N PRO A 68 -14.15 -4.76 5.62
CA PRO A 68 -14.52 -4.03 6.83
C PRO A 68 -15.79 -4.55 7.49
N ILE A 69 -16.60 -5.35 6.80
CA ILE A 69 -17.91 -5.81 7.28
C ILE A 69 -17.76 -6.99 8.24
N GLU A 70 -16.73 -7.80 8.07
CA GLU A 70 -16.51 -8.97 8.91
C GLU A 70 -15.66 -8.61 10.13
N MET A 71 -16.29 -8.60 11.32
CA MET A 71 -15.61 -8.32 12.59
C MET A 71 -15.22 -9.59 13.33
N GLU A 72 -15.96 -10.70 13.16
CA GLU A 72 -15.71 -11.95 13.85
C GLU A 72 -14.53 -12.72 13.24
N GLY A 73 -13.59 -13.14 14.08
CA GLY A 73 -12.40 -13.87 13.63
C GLY A 73 -11.34 -13.00 12.92
N THR A 74 -11.41 -11.67 13.04
CA THR A 74 -10.44 -10.76 12.43
C THR A 74 -9.51 -10.12 13.47
N TYR A 75 -8.29 -9.79 13.02
CA TYR A 75 -7.29 -9.06 13.79
C TYR A 75 -7.03 -7.71 13.09
N PRO A 76 -7.51 -6.59 13.65
CA PRO A 76 -7.28 -5.29 13.05
C PRO A 76 -5.79 -4.97 12.99
N LEU A 77 -5.34 -4.40 11.87
CA LEU A 77 -3.97 -3.92 11.77
C LEU A 77 -3.80 -2.65 12.62
N PRO A 78 -2.82 -2.63 13.55
CA PRO A 78 -2.47 -1.41 14.28
C PRO A 78 -2.08 -0.26 13.34
N GLU A 79 -2.26 0.98 13.78
CA GLU A 79 -1.99 2.19 13.00
C GLU A 79 -0.56 2.22 12.44
N ALA A 80 0.43 1.87 13.27
CA ALA A 80 1.84 1.81 12.86
C ALA A 80 2.11 0.78 11.76
N GLN A 81 1.28 -0.25 11.65
CA GLN A 81 1.37 -1.26 10.59
C GLN A 81 0.67 -0.78 9.31
N ARG A 82 -0.48 -0.11 9.45
CA ARG A 82 -1.19 0.50 8.31
C ARG A 82 -0.35 1.57 7.62
N ASP A 83 0.43 2.36 8.37
CA ASP A 83 1.32 3.40 7.82
C ASP A 83 2.40 2.85 6.87
N ARG A 84 2.66 1.53 6.87
CA ARG A 84 3.62 0.90 5.96
C ARG A 84 3.09 0.74 4.53
N PHE A 85 1.77 0.74 4.34
CA PHE A 85 1.18 0.73 3.00
C PHE A 85 1.26 2.11 2.35
N MET A 86 1.50 2.15 1.05
CA MET A 86 1.65 3.40 0.31
C MET A 86 0.33 4.18 0.28
N MET A 87 -0.77 3.51 -0.02
CA MET A 87 -2.11 4.11 -0.13
C MET A 87 -3.19 3.09 0.20
N GLU A 88 -4.38 3.57 0.49
CA GLU A 88 -5.60 2.79 0.62
C GLU A 88 -6.61 3.21 -0.43
N VAL A 89 -7.11 2.23 -1.18
CA VAL A 89 -8.13 2.41 -2.22
C VAL A 89 -9.43 1.81 -1.73
N LEU A 90 -10.51 2.57 -1.79
CA LEU A 90 -11.85 2.08 -1.51
C LEU A 90 -12.45 1.52 -2.79
N LEU A 91 -12.95 0.29 -2.70
CA LEU A 91 -13.74 -0.32 -3.74
C LEU A 91 -15.21 -0.15 -3.38
N ASN A 92 -15.90 0.69 -4.15
CA ASN A 92 -17.34 0.84 -4.00
C ASN A 92 -18.08 -0.37 -4.60
N PRO A 93 -19.26 -0.74 -4.09
CA PRO A 93 -20.11 -1.72 -4.73
C PRO A 93 -20.32 -1.38 -6.21
N PRO A 94 -20.30 -2.37 -7.10
CA PRO A 94 -20.47 -2.12 -8.53
C PRO A 94 -21.90 -1.64 -8.82
N GLU A 95 -22.01 -0.67 -9.74
CA GLU A 95 -23.27 -0.20 -10.25
C GLU A 95 -23.97 -1.27 -11.11
N ALA A 96 -25.28 -1.11 -11.38
CA ALA A 96 -26.10 -2.09 -12.09
C ALA A 96 -25.50 -2.54 -13.44
N GLU A 97 -24.93 -1.62 -14.21
CA GLU A 97 -24.28 -1.93 -15.49
C GLU A 97 -23.01 -2.78 -15.31
N ALA A 98 -22.21 -2.50 -14.28
CA ALA A 98 -21.04 -3.31 -13.94
C ALA A 98 -21.47 -4.70 -13.44
N LEU A 99 -22.52 -4.80 -12.63
CA LEU A 99 -23.11 -6.07 -12.18
C LEU A 99 -23.58 -6.91 -13.39
N ARG A 100 -24.24 -6.29 -14.37
CA ARG A 100 -24.66 -6.95 -15.60
C ARG A 100 -23.44 -7.53 -16.35
N LYS A 101 -22.39 -6.75 -16.53
CA LYS A 101 -21.16 -7.22 -17.18
C LYS A 101 -20.50 -8.38 -16.44
N ILE A 102 -20.39 -8.28 -15.11
CA ILE A 102 -19.85 -9.36 -14.27
C ILE A 102 -20.66 -10.64 -14.47
N ALA A 103 -21.99 -10.55 -14.36
CA ALA A 103 -22.86 -11.70 -14.55
C ALA A 103 -22.65 -12.36 -15.93
N THR A 104 -22.60 -11.55 -17.01
CA THR A 104 -22.40 -12.08 -18.37
C THR A 104 -21.04 -12.76 -18.52
N MET A 105 -19.97 -12.16 -17.95
CA MET A 105 -18.60 -12.69 -18.06
C MET A 105 -18.36 -13.93 -17.21
N THR A 106 -19.04 -14.06 -16.06
CA THR A 106 -18.76 -15.14 -15.10
C THR A 106 -19.71 -16.34 -15.23
N THR A 107 -20.83 -16.18 -15.92
CA THR A 107 -21.82 -17.25 -16.12
C THR A 107 -21.90 -17.77 -17.55
N GLY A 108 -21.09 -17.24 -18.47
CA GLY A 108 -20.96 -17.70 -19.84
C GLY A 108 -19.79 -18.66 -20.04
N ASP A 109 -19.71 -19.29 -21.22
CA ASP A 109 -18.64 -20.25 -21.58
C ASP A 109 -17.28 -19.59 -21.90
N LEU A 110 -17.15 -18.28 -21.74
CA LEU A 110 -15.93 -17.55 -22.09
C LEU A 110 -14.98 -17.50 -20.88
N THR A 111 -14.03 -18.42 -20.86
CA THR A 111 -12.83 -18.32 -20.05
C THR A 111 -11.69 -17.75 -20.90
N GLU A 112 -11.63 -16.44 -21.03
CA GLU A 112 -10.39 -15.80 -21.46
C GLU A 112 -9.37 -15.89 -20.33
N GLU A 113 -8.34 -16.72 -20.51
CA GLU A 113 -7.20 -16.71 -19.59
C GLU A 113 -6.45 -15.38 -19.75
N PRO A 114 -6.17 -14.65 -18.65
CA PRO A 114 -5.41 -13.42 -18.74
C PRO A 114 -4.02 -13.70 -19.31
N VAL A 115 -3.66 -13.08 -20.42
CA VAL A 115 -2.34 -13.16 -20.99
C VAL A 115 -1.39 -12.32 -20.15
N PRO A 116 -0.34 -12.88 -19.54
CA PRO A 116 0.64 -12.11 -18.81
C PRO A 116 1.33 -11.10 -19.74
N SER A 117 1.17 -9.81 -19.47
CA SER A 117 1.76 -8.74 -20.28
C SER A 117 2.78 -7.89 -19.49
N PHE A 118 3.38 -8.47 -18.46
CA PHE A 118 4.32 -7.77 -17.60
C PHE A 118 5.75 -7.89 -18.11
N ASP A 119 6.33 -6.77 -18.52
CA ASP A 119 7.76 -6.65 -18.85
C ASP A 119 8.50 -6.09 -17.61
N SER A 120 9.31 -6.95 -16.98
CA SER A 120 10.10 -6.62 -15.80
C SER A 120 11.11 -5.50 -16.06
N ASP A 121 11.76 -5.48 -17.23
CA ASP A 121 12.79 -4.50 -17.57
C ASP A 121 12.17 -3.14 -17.87
N ALA A 122 11.04 -3.12 -18.56
CA ALA A 122 10.26 -1.91 -18.79
C ALA A 122 9.78 -1.31 -17.44
N PHE A 123 9.32 -2.15 -16.52
CA PHE A 123 8.89 -1.72 -15.19
C PHE A 123 10.06 -1.15 -14.37
N GLN A 124 11.23 -1.78 -14.41
CA GLN A 124 12.43 -1.24 -13.76
C GLN A 124 12.81 0.12 -14.32
N THR A 125 12.78 0.25 -15.64
CA THR A 125 13.09 1.49 -16.34
C THR A 125 12.12 2.59 -15.93
N LEU A 126 10.81 2.28 -15.84
CA LEU A 126 9.79 3.20 -15.39
C LEU A 126 10.05 3.66 -13.93
N ARG A 127 10.34 2.73 -13.01
CA ARG A 127 10.66 3.07 -11.61
C ARG A 127 11.87 4.01 -11.50
N LYS A 128 12.93 3.76 -12.27
CA LYS A 128 14.11 4.63 -12.31
C LYS A 128 13.76 6.00 -12.89
N THR A 129 12.91 6.05 -13.92
CA THR A 129 12.47 7.30 -14.56
C THR A 129 11.63 8.14 -13.62
N VAL A 130 10.69 7.55 -12.89
CA VAL A 130 9.90 8.25 -11.86
C VAL A 130 10.82 8.93 -10.83
N ARG A 131 11.87 8.25 -10.37
CA ARG A 131 12.80 8.83 -9.39
C ARG A 131 13.59 10.03 -9.93
N LYS A 132 13.80 10.10 -11.25
CA LYS A 132 14.49 11.22 -11.91
C LYS A 132 13.60 12.45 -12.10
N VAL A 133 12.28 12.35 -11.95
CA VAL A 133 11.39 13.52 -11.99
C VAL A 133 11.83 14.52 -10.93
N ILE A 134 12.05 15.77 -11.34
CA ILE A 134 12.54 16.83 -10.48
C ILE A 134 11.43 17.25 -9.51
N ALA A 135 11.73 17.25 -8.23
CA ALA A 135 10.88 17.81 -7.19
C ALA A 135 11.62 19.02 -6.60
N ALA A 136 11.22 20.21 -7.00
CA ALA A 136 11.83 21.45 -6.52
C ALA A 136 11.54 21.65 -5.02
N ASP A 137 12.53 22.13 -4.26
CA ASP A 137 12.46 22.31 -2.81
C ASP A 137 11.18 23.04 -2.35
N PRO A 138 10.72 24.12 -2.99
CA PRO A 138 9.47 24.80 -2.57
C PRO A 138 8.23 23.91 -2.65
N ILE A 139 8.18 22.99 -3.62
CA ILE A 139 7.07 22.06 -3.78
C ILE A 139 7.11 20.98 -2.69
N VAL A 140 8.30 20.44 -2.40
CA VAL A 140 8.50 19.46 -1.32
C VAL A 140 8.21 20.07 0.04
N GLU A 141 8.69 21.31 0.28
CA GLU A 141 8.44 22.05 1.52
C GLU A 141 6.94 22.32 1.73
N ARG A 142 6.23 22.72 0.67
CA ARG A 142 4.78 22.90 0.72
C ARG A 142 4.05 21.61 1.08
N ALA A 143 4.44 20.48 0.49
CA ALA A 143 3.89 19.17 0.81
C ALA A 143 4.21 18.77 2.26
N ALA A 144 5.44 19.03 2.73
CA ALA A 144 5.87 18.73 4.09
C ALA A 144 5.07 19.54 5.13
N ARG A 145 4.90 20.86 4.91
CA ARG A 145 4.06 21.71 5.78
C ARG A 145 2.61 21.23 5.79
N TRP A 146 2.09 20.82 4.64
CA TRP A 146 0.72 20.32 4.55
C TRP A 146 0.54 19.02 5.34
N ILE A 147 1.50 18.07 5.25
CA ILE A 147 1.50 16.85 6.06
C ILE A 147 1.65 17.20 7.55
N ALA A 148 2.56 18.09 7.92
CA ALA A 148 2.74 18.51 9.31
C ALA A 148 1.44 19.07 9.90
N ALA A 149 0.72 19.91 9.15
CA ALA A 149 -0.55 20.47 9.57
C ALA A 149 -1.70 19.45 9.76
N THR A 150 -1.50 18.19 9.36
CA THR A 150 -2.46 17.10 9.70
C THR A 150 -2.26 16.54 11.10
N ARG A 151 -1.20 16.92 11.80
CA ARG A 151 -0.88 16.44 13.16
C ARG A 151 -1.45 17.40 14.19
N PRO A 152 -2.23 16.93 15.17
CA PRO A 152 -2.88 17.79 16.19
C PRO A 152 -1.89 18.63 17.01
N GLU A 153 -0.69 18.09 17.25
CA GLU A 153 0.39 18.73 18.01
C GLU A 153 1.14 19.81 17.23
N ASP A 154 0.96 19.89 15.91
CA ASP A 154 1.66 20.89 15.09
C ASP A 154 1.08 22.30 15.31
N PRO A 155 1.93 23.32 15.53
CA PRO A 155 1.46 24.69 15.73
C PRO A 155 0.66 25.27 14.57
N ALA A 156 0.88 24.77 13.34
CA ALA A 156 0.16 25.18 12.13
C ALA A 156 -1.10 24.35 11.87
N ALA A 157 -1.43 23.37 12.73
CA ALA A 157 -2.63 22.56 12.57
C ALA A 157 -3.90 23.44 12.72
N PRO A 158 -4.86 23.33 11.77
CA PRO A 158 -6.17 23.97 11.92
C PRO A 158 -6.90 23.51 13.18
N PRO A 159 -7.80 24.32 13.77
CA PRO A 159 -8.58 23.94 14.94
C PRO A 159 -9.29 22.59 14.77
N ALA A 160 -9.96 22.38 13.64
CA ALA A 160 -10.66 21.12 13.35
C ALA A 160 -9.73 19.90 13.39
N ILE A 161 -8.46 20.03 12.97
CA ILE A 161 -7.49 18.92 13.06
C ILE A 161 -7.14 18.62 14.51
N ARG A 162 -6.96 19.65 15.35
CA ARG A 162 -6.64 19.49 16.78
C ARG A 162 -7.78 18.86 17.58
N GLU A 163 -9.00 19.15 17.20
CA GLU A 163 -10.21 18.63 17.84
C GLU A 163 -10.55 17.21 17.37
N CYS A 164 -10.49 16.99 16.05
CA CYS A 164 -11.00 15.76 15.44
C CYS A 164 -9.96 14.65 15.26
N LEU A 165 -8.66 14.95 15.28
CA LEU A 165 -7.63 13.93 15.06
C LEU A 165 -6.79 13.64 16.29
N ARG A 166 -6.48 12.36 16.48
CA ARG A 166 -5.49 11.87 17.43
C ARG A 166 -4.12 11.65 16.81
N LEU A 167 -4.09 11.23 15.53
CA LEU A 167 -2.85 11.01 14.77
C LEU A 167 -2.99 11.57 13.35
N GLY A 168 -1.94 12.22 12.88
CA GLY A 168 -1.81 12.73 11.52
C GLY A 168 -0.75 12.01 10.69
N GLY A 169 -0.51 12.50 9.48
CA GLY A 169 0.48 11.94 8.56
C GLY A 169 1.92 12.14 9.03
N GLY A 170 2.75 11.11 8.80
CA GLY A 170 4.18 11.14 9.08
C GLY A 170 5.06 11.20 7.82
N ALA A 171 6.35 10.88 7.99
CA ALA A 171 7.33 10.90 6.91
C ALA A 171 6.96 9.97 5.73
N ARG A 172 6.36 8.80 6.01
CA ARG A 172 5.90 7.87 4.97
C ARG A 172 4.77 8.46 4.12
N ALA A 173 3.85 9.24 4.73
CA ALA A 173 2.82 9.95 4.00
C ALA A 173 3.42 10.97 3.02
N LEU A 174 4.41 11.75 3.47
CA LEU A 174 5.13 12.69 2.59
C LEU A 174 5.85 11.97 1.45
N GLN A 175 6.57 10.89 1.75
CA GLN A 175 7.26 10.09 0.73
C GLN A 175 6.27 9.54 -0.31
N ALA A 176 5.14 9.00 0.12
CA ALA A 176 4.10 8.50 -0.77
C ALA A 176 3.52 9.62 -1.64
N LEU A 177 3.21 10.79 -1.07
CA LEU A 177 2.72 11.95 -1.82
C LEU A 177 3.69 12.38 -2.92
N ILE A 178 4.96 12.53 -2.59
CA ILE A 178 5.97 12.94 -3.57
C ILE A 178 6.14 11.88 -4.66
N LEU A 179 6.20 10.59 -4.30
CA LEU A 179 6.34 9.52 -5.29
C LEU A 179 5.11 9.42 -6.21
N CYS A 180 3.91 9.43 -5.67
CA CYS A 180 2.68 9.41 -6.48
C CYS A 180 2.55 10.65 -7.34
N GLY A 181 2.92 11.83 -6.80
CA GLY A 181 2.97 13.07 -7.59
C GLY A 181 3.97 13.00 -8.75
N LYS A 182 5.14 12.42 -8.55
CA LYS A 182 6.12 12.19 -9.63
C LYS A 182 5.59 11.28 -10.72
N VAL A 183 4.86 10.22 -10.34
CA VAL A 183 4.18 9.33 -11.31
C VAL A 183 3.14 10.12 -12.11
N GLU A 184 2.34 10.97 -11.44
CA GLU A 184 1.33 11.79 -12.10
C GLU A 184 1.96 12.81 -13.06
N ALA A 185 3.03 13.50 -12.65
CA ALA A 185 3.77 14.41 -13.52
C ALA A 185 4.26 13.69 -14.79
N LEU A 186 4.83 12.50 -14.63
CA LEU A 186 5.33 11.70 -15.75
C LEU A 186 4.20 11.24 -16.67
N ARG A 187 3.07 10.80 -16.11
CA ARG A 187 1.85 10.44 -16.84
C ARG A 187 1.30 11.60 -17.68
N CYS A 188 1.51 12.84 -17.20
CA CYS A 188 1.17 14.07 -17.92
C CYS A 188 2.31 14.57 -18.84
N GLY A 189 3.35 13.77 -19.10
CA GLY A 189 4.47 14.12 -19.98
C GLY A 189 5.43 15.16 -19.42
N ARG A 190 5.45 15.37 -18.09
CA ARG A 190 6.31 16.36 -17.44
C ARG A 190 7.48 15.72 -16.70
N SER A 191 8.63 16.37 -16.74
CA SER A 191 9.85 15.97 -16.04
C SER A 191 9.99 16.60 -14.63
N HIS A 192 9.02 17.40 -14.19
CA HIS A 192 9.01 18.07 -12.91
C HIS A 192 7.67 17.95 -12.21
N LEU A 193 7.72 17.90 -10.89
CA LEU A 193 6.57 17.81 -10.01
C LEU A 193 5.91 19.18 -9.84
N ALA A 194 4.58 19.26 -10.00
CA ALA A 194 3.76 20.39 -9.63
C ALA A 194 2.94 20.08 -8.35
N ALA A 195 2.48 21.14 -7.67
CA ALA A 195 1.68 20.97 -6.46
C ALA A 195 0.37 20.20 -6.72
N SER A 196 -0.27 20.43 -7.86
CA SER A 196 -1.49 19.74 -8.27
C SER A 196 -1.32 18.22 -8.38
N ASP A 197 -0.10 17.74 -8.69
CA ASP A 197 0.15 16.32 -8.89
C ASP A 197 0.06 15.52 -7.60
N TRP A 198 0.65 16.00 -6.51
CA TRP A 198 0.55 15.32 -5.24
C TRP A 198 -0.78 15.58 -4.52
N GLN A 199 -1.42 16.72 -4.72
CA GLN A 199 -2.72 17.03 -4.12
C GLN A 199 -3.80 16.03 -4.52
N LYS A 200 -3.73 15.49 -5.73
CA LYS A 200 -4.64 14.46 -6.24
C LYS A 200 -4.61 13.18 -5.39
N TRP A 201 -3.45 12.84 -4.82
CA TRP A 201 -3.22 11.60 -4.10
C TRP A 201 -3.38 11.71 -2.58
N ARG A 202 -3.71 12.91 -2.07
CA ARG A 202 -3.79 13.17 -0.63
C ARG A 202 -4.75 12.24 0.11
N GLU A 203 -5.93 12.01 -0.44
CA GLU A 203 -6.96 11.22 0.21
C GLU A 203 -6.60 9.73 0.27
N PRO A 204 -6.25 9.03 -0.81
CA PRO A 204 -5.82 7.63 -0.75
C PRO A 204 -4.60 7.42 0.15
N ILE A 205 -3.69 8.39 0.22
CA ILE A 205 -2.47 8.29 1.02
C ILE A 205 -2.72 8.54 2.50
N LEU A 206 -3.64 9.43 2.85
CA LEU A 206 -3.89 9.78 4.25
C LEU A 206 -5.00 8.96 4.91
N ARG A 207 -5.97 8.47 4.17
CA ARG A 207 -7.16 7.80 4.71
C ARG A 207 -6.83 6.77 5.79
N HIS A 208 -5.87 5.92 5.58
CA HIS A 208 -5.47 4.87 6.53
C HIS A 208 -4.46 5.34 7.59
N ARG A 209 -4.01 6.59 7.53
CA ARG A 209 -3.02 7.19 8.44
C ARG A 209 -3.62 8.15 9.44
N LEU A 210 -4.74 8.77 9.08
CA LEU A 210 -5.45 9.64 9.99
C LEU A 210 -6.23 8.81 11.00
N VAL A 211 -6.07 9.10 12.27
CA VAL A 211 -6.83 8.47 13.34
C VAL A 211 -7.66 9.55 14.02
N PHE A 212 -8.96 9.39 13.97
CA PHE A 212 -9.89 10.31 14.58
C PHE A 212 -9.89 10.18 16.11
N SER A 213 -10.22 11.28 16.80
CA SER A 213 -10.60 11.28 18.22
C SER A 213 -12.07 10.82 18.35
N LEU A 214 -12.52 10.53 19.57
CA LEU A 214 -13.93 10.20 19.82
C LEU A 214 -14.87 11.34 19.36
N GLU A 215 -14.43 12.59 19.49
CA GLU A 215 -15.19 13.78 19.05
C GLU A 215 -15.19 13.93 17.52
N GLY A 216 -14.19 13.38 16.83
CA GLY A 216 -14.10 13.41 15.38
C GLY A 216 -14.82 12.26 14.68
N GLU A 217 -15.26 11.23 15.43
CA GLU A 217 -16.06 10.10 14.94
C GLU A 217 -17.58 10.37 15.02
N LEU A 218 -18.00 11.41 15.76
CA LEU A 218 -19.38 11.87 15.90
C LEU A 218 -19.72 12.93 14.87
#